data_b8df6cdd26244b96ca58492b1c35feda
#
_entry.id   b8df6cdd26244b96ca58492b1c35feda
#
_cell.length_a   1.000
_cell.length_b   1.000
_cell.length_c   1.000
_cell.angle_alpha   90.00
_cell.angle_beta   90.00
_cell.angle_gamma   90.00
#
_symmetry.space_group_name_H-M   'P 1'
#
loop_
_entity.id
_entity.type
_entity.pdbx_description
1 polymer ?
#
loop_
_entity_poly.entity_id
_entity_poly.type
_entity_poly.pdbx_seq_one_letter_code
_entity_poly.pdbx_strand_id
1 'polypeptide(L)'
;MTGTDPAHRPGAAHLAGPVRPAPPDRPRRPAVLIGGAAGTGKSTLAAALAPRLGAALLDLDVATGPLTEVIARLTGRSDLSDPQLAALTRTPRYATLLALAADNLRAGRPVVLVAPFTAERTPRGWATVTARLAAAAPVLVWLRLAPDRLVARLQSRAATRDAGKISDPAKFLSTVDPEPPAVPHLALDAARPTADLVADVLAHLAHPGFAIDGKA
;
A
#
# COMPACT_ATOMS: atom_id res chain seq x y z
N MET A 1 4.77 34.88 -47.41
CA MET A 1 4.66 33.42 -47.59
C MET A 1 5.28 32.82 -46.37
N THR A 2 4.60 32.69 -45.24
CA THR A 2 3.62 31.66 -44.87
C THR A 2 4.27 30.33 -44.65
N GLY A 3 4.37 29.91 -43.43
CA GLY A 3 4.75 28.57 -42.98
C GLY A 3 4.47 28.46 -41.52
N THR A 4 3.20 28.34 -41.17
CA THR A 4 2.69 28.03 -39.81
C THR A 4 2.95 26.55 -39.55
N ASP A 5 3.72 26.22 -38.53
CA ASP A 5 3.91 24.89 -38.07
C ASP A 5 2.83 24.56 -37.01
N PRO A 6 2.05 23.48 -37.14
CA PRO A 6 0.99 23.14 -36.21
C PRO A 6 1.52 22.26 -35.06
N ALA A 7 1.34 22.79 -33.88
CA ALA A 7 1.05 22.09 -32.60
C ALA A 7 1.40 20.61 -32.49
N HIS A 8 2.47 20.32 -31.80
CA HIS A 8 2.73 19.00 -31.20
C HIS A 8 1.82 18.84 -29.98
N ARG A 9 0.70 18.12 -30.16
CA ARG A 9 -0.13 17.63 -29.06
C ARG A 9 0.57 16.41 -28.41
N PRO A 10 0.86 16.41 -27.11
CA PRO A 10 1.27 15.19 -26.45
C PRO A 10 0.05 14.26 -26.33
N GLY A 11 0.12 13.13 -27.01
CA GLY A 11 -0.88 12.06 -26.93
C GLY A 11 -0.93 11.46 -25.55
N ALA A 12 -1.93 11.85 -24.78
CA ALA A 12 -2.36 11.08 -23.61
C ALA A 12 -3.21 9.94 -24.13
N ALA A 13 -2.70 8.72 -24.10
CA ALA A 13 -3.47 7.48 -24.01
C ALA A 13 -2.58 6.29 -24.40
N HIS A 14 -2.03 5.58 -23.46
CA HIS A 14 -1.89 4.11 -23.56
C HIS A 14 -1.33 3.50 -22.27
N LEU A 15 -2.14 3.42 -21.22
CA LEU A 15 -1.80 2.61 -20.04
C LEU A 15 -2.99 1.77 -19.54
N ALA A 16 -3.87 1.33 -20.42
CA ALA A 16 -4.89 0.36 -20.03
C ALA A 16 -5.24 -0.55 -21.21
N GLY A 17 -4.40 -1.54 -21.45
CA GLY A 17 -4.83 -2.70 -22.23
C GLY A 17 -5.94 -3.46 -21.48
N PRO A 18 -6.87 -4.14 -22.18
CA PRO A 18 -7.95 -4.88 -21.54
C PRO A 18 -7.38 -5.97 -20.64
N VAL A 19 -7.82 -5.96 -19.37
CA VAL A 19 -7.52 -7.03 -18.41
C VAL A 19 -8.16 -8.32 -18.92
N ARG A 20 -7.35 -9.25 -19.44
CA ARG A 20 -7.83 -10.60 -19.77
C ARG A 20 -8.25 -11.27 -18.46
N PRO A 21 -9.50 -11.78 -18.36
CA PRO A 21 -9.89 -12.56 -17.21
C PRO A 21 -8.99 -13.79 -17.08
N ALA A 22 -8.55 -14.09 -15.86
CA ALA A 22 -7.77 -15.28 -15.56
C ALA A 22 -8.62 -16.53 -15.84
N PRO A 23 -8.03 -17.64 -16.32
CA PRO A 23 -8.75 -18.90 -16.50
C PRO A 23 -9.31 -19.36 -15.14
N PRO A 24 -10.54 -19.93 -15.10
CA PRO A 24 -11.31 -20.16 -13.87
C PRO A 24 -10.74 -21.22 -12.91
N ASP A 25 -9.64 -21.88 -13.24
CA ASP A 25 -9.19 -23.10 -12.55
C ASP A 25 -7.81 -22.97 -11.83
N ARG A 26 -7.27 -21.77 -11.68
CA ARG A 26 -6.06 -21.58 -10.89
C ARG A 26 -6.42 -21.11 -9.47
N PRO A 27 -5.88 -21.76 -8.41
CA PRO A 27 -6.08 -21.28 -7.05
C PRO A 27 -5.67 -19.80 -6.97
N ARG A 28 -6.58 -18.96 -6.48
CA ARG A 28 -6.33 -17.52 -6.35
C ARG A 28 -5.11 -17.29 -5.47
N ARG A 29 -4.12 -16.61 -5.99
CA ARG A 29 -2.91 -16.27 -5.23
C ARG A 29 -3.25 -15.18 -4.22
N PRO A 30 -2.76 -15.27 -2.97
CA PRO A 30 -3.02 -14.23 -1.99
C PRO A 30 -2.33 -12.90 -2.38
N ALA A 31 -3.07 -11.82 -2.19
CA ALA A 31 -2.56 -10.46 -2.21
C ALA A 31 -2.79 -9.85 -0.82
N VAL A 32 -1.75 -9.78 0.00
CA VAL A 32 -1.84 -9.27 1.37
C VAL A 32 -1.44 -7.81 1.38
N LEU A 33 -2.36 -6.93 1.77
CA LEU A 33 -2.12 -5.50 1.93
C LEU A 33 -1.93 -5.19 3.41
N ILE A 34 -0.74 -4.72 3.80
CA ILE A 34 -0.42 -4.38 5.19
C ILE A 34 -0.50 -2.86 5.35
N GLY A 35 -1.57 -2.42 6.03
CA GLY A 35 -1.90 -1.02 6.30
C GLY A 35 -1.73 -0.62 7.75
N GLY A 36 -1.86 0.68 8.02
CA GLY A 36 -1.77 1.28 9.35
C GLY A 36 -0.87 2.50 9.40
N ALA A 37 -0.84 3.19 10.55
CA ALA A 37 -0.07 4.41 10.76
C ALA A 37 1.45 4.21 10.61
N ALA A 38 2.21 5.30 10.46
CA ALA A 38 3.67 5.25 10.54
C ALA A 38 4.10 4.74 11.92
N GLY A 39 5.16 3.93 11.98
CA GLY A 39 5.64 3.35 13.24
C GLY A 39 4.94 2.06 13.69
N THR A 40 3.86 1.61 13.04
CA THR A 40 3.17 0.34 13.43
C THR A 40 3.95 -0.93 13.10
N GLY A 41 5.05 -0.87 12.31
CA GLY A 41 5.83 -2.07 11.98
C GLY A 41 5.39 -2.79 10.70
N LYS A 42 4.67 -2.13 9.80
CA LYS A 42 4.22 -2.69 8.50
C LYS A 42 5.33 -3.40 7.72
N SER A 43 6.44 -2.70 7.49
CA SER A 43 7.56 -3.26 6.72
C SER A 43 8.24 -4.43 7.43
N THR A 44 8.26 -4.43 8.77
CA THR A 44 8.80 -5.55 9.58
C THR A 44 7.94 -6.80 9.42
N LEU A 45 6.61 -6.65 9.57
CA LEU A 45 5.67 -7.75 9.36
C LEU A 45 5.75 -8.28 7.93
N ALA A 46 5.79 -7.38 6.95
CA ALA A 46 5.86 -7.74 5.52
C ALA A 46 7.13 -8.51 5.19
N ALA A 47 8.30 -8.08 5.70
CA ALA A 47 9.58 -8.75 5.49
C ALA A 47 9.60 -10.16 6.09
N ALA A 48 8.91 -10.37 7.22
CA ALA A 48 8.79 -11.69 7.85
C ALA A 48 7.75 -12.58 7.14
N LEU A 49 6.67 -12.00 6.62
CA LEU A 49 5.58 -12.73 5.98
C LEU A 49 5.89 -13.14 4.53
N ALA A 50 6.49 -12.26 3.73
CA ALA A 50 6.68 -12.48 2.30
C ALA A 50 7.44 -13.77 1.97
N PRO A 51 8.55 -14.14 2.66
CA PRO A 51 9.24 -15.41 2.43
C PRO A 51 8.36 -16.63 2.76
N ARG A 52 7.51 -16.53 3.80
CA ARG A 52 6.61 -17.61 4.21
C ARG A 52 5.53 -17.91 3.17
N LEU A 53 5.17 -16.93 2.36
CA LEU A 53 4.19 -17.05 1.28
C LEU A 53 4.86 -17.28 -0.09
N GLY A 54 6.18 -17.25 -0.21
CA GLY A 54 6.88 -17.17 -1.49
C GLY A 54 6.44 -15.94 -2.30
N ALA A 55 6.07 -14.86 -1.62
CA ALA A 55 5.48 -13.67 -2.21
C ALA A 55 6.51 -12.62 -2.61
N ALA A 56 6.20 -11.83 -3.63
CA ALA A 56 6.92 -10.58 -3.89
C ALA A 56 6.55 -9.54 -2.83
N LEU A 57 7.54 -8.92 -2.20
CA LEU A 57 7.37 -7.82 -1.28
C LEU A 57 7.41 -6.50 -2.05
N LEU A 58 6.31 -5.74 -1.98
CA LEU A 58 6.12 -4.48 -2.68
C LEU A 58 5.83 -3.38 -1.65
N ASP A 59 6.85 -2.61 -1.29
CA ASP A 59 6.71 -1.46 -0.39
C ASP A 59 6.59 -0.18 -1.22
N LEU A 60 5.56 0.63 -0.93
CA LEU A 60 5.26 1.87 -1.65
C LEU A 60 6.44 2.83 -1.67
N ASP A 61 7.12 2.98 -0.52
CA ASP A 61 8.24 3.91 -0.40
C ASP A 61 9.46 3.40 -1.15
N VAL A 62 9.71 2.10 -1.13
CA VAL A 62 10.82 1.49 -1.90
C VAL A 62 10.54 1.56 -3.40
N ALA A 63 9.32 1.20 -3.83
CA ALA A 63 8.97 1.14 -5.25
C ALA A 63 8.92 2.51 -5.93
N THR A 64 8.60 3.57 -5.17
CA THR A 64 8.32 4.91 -5.76
C THR A 64 9.16 6.04 -5.15
N GLY A 65 9.91 5.78 -4.08
CA GLY A 65 10.70 6.80 -3.37
C GLY A 65 11.66 7.57 -4.28
N PRO A 66 12.56 6.91 -5.04
CA PRO A 66 13.51 7.60 -5.90
C PRO A 66 12.85 8.55 -6.92
N LEU A 67 11.72 8.13 -7.51
CA LEU A 67 10.98 9.00 -8.43
C LEU A 67 10.27 10.14 -7.70
N THR A 68 9.78 9.89 -6.50
CA THR A 68 9.17 10.93 -5.66
C THR A 68 10.20 12.01 -5.29
N GLU A 69 11.44 11.63 -5.01
CA GLU A 69 12.55 12.57 -4.77
C GLU A 69 12.89 13.42 -5.99
N VAL A 70 12.85 12.84 -7.19
CA VAL A 70 13.04 13.61 -8.43
C VAL A 70 11.91 14.64 -8.59
N ILE A 71 10.65 14.22 -8.37
CA ILE A 71 9.50 15.12 -8.46
C ILE A 71 9.61 16.24 -7.41
N ALA A 72 10.02 15.93 -6.18
CA ALA A 72 10.24 16.92 -5.14
C ALA A 72 11.24 18.00 -5.59
N ARG A 73 12.39 17.59 -6.12
CA ARG A 73 13.40 18.53 -6.64
C ARG A 73 12.86 19.39 -7.80
N LEU A 74 12.16 18.77 -8.76
CA LEU A 74 11.59 19.49 -9.91
C LEU A 74 10.51 20.48 -9.51
N THR A 75 9.82 20.24 -8.39
CA THR A 75 8.79 21.15 -7.86
C THR A 75 9.30 22.11 -6.78
N GLY A 76 10.64 22.17 -6.58
CA GLY A 76 11.27 23.06 -5.59
C GLY A 76 11.00 22.65 -4.14
N ARG A 77 10.69 21.37 -3.87
CA ARG A 77 10.42 20.86 -2.52
C ARG A 77 11.59 20.03 -2.03
N SER A 78 11.98 20.28 -0.79
CA SER A 78 13.04 19.50 -0.11
C SER A 78 12.49 18.49 0.89
N ASP A 79 11.24 18.66 1.33
CA ASP A 79 10.59 17.79 2.32
C ASP A 79 9.64 16.81 1.64
N LEU A 80 9.94 15.51 1.72
CA LEU A 80 9.10 14.43 1.20
C LEU A 80 7.77 14.27 1.97
N SER A 81 7.65 14.90 3.14
CA SER A 81 6.40 14.95 3.91
C SER A 81 5.52 16.16 3.58
N ASP A 82 5.92 17.00 2.62
CA ASP A 82 5.14 18.15 2.14
C ASP A 82 3.75 17.71 1.67
N PRO A 83 2.65 18.30 2.22
CA PRO A 83 1.29 17.88 1.88
C PRO A 83 0.94 18.05 0.39
N GLN A 84 1.48 19.06 -0.28
CA GLN A 84 1.22 19.29 -1.70
C GLN A 84 1.96 18.26 -2.56
N LEU A 85 3.21 17.90 -2.19
CA LEU A 85 3.94 16.83 -2.83
C LEU A 85 3.20 15.48 -2.64
N ALA A 86 2.74 15.23 -1.42
CA ALA A 86 1.96 14.03 -1.09
C ALA A 86 0.66 13.97 -1.92
N ALA A 87 -0.08 15.07 -2.04
CA ALA A 87 -1.29 15.16 -2.86
C ALA A 87 -0.99 14.93 -4.36
N LEU A 88 0.09 15.53 -4.88
CA LEU A 88 0.51 15.39 -6.28
C LEU A 88 0.92 13.94 -6.61
N THR A 89 1.64 13.27 -5.71
CA THR A 89 2.27 11.98 -5.99
C THR A 89 1.47 10.78 -5.51
N ARG A 90 0.49 10.94 -4.62
CA ARG A 90 -0.26 9.83 -4.03
C ARG A 90 -0.86 8.90 -5.08
N THR A 91 -1.66 9.45 -5.98
CA THR A 91 -2.36 8.66 -7.00
C THR A 91 -1.41 7.87 -7.90
N PRO A 92 -0.37 8.48 -8.54
CA PRO A 92 0.56 7.71 -9.37
C PRO A 92 1.38 6.70 -8.57
N ARG A 93 1.77 6.99 -7.32
CA ARG A 93 2.49 6.04 -6.47
C ARG A 93 1.67 4.79 -6.20
N TYR A 94 0.40 4.94 -5.80
CA TYR A 94 -0.49 3.79 -5.57
C TYR A 94 -0.82 3.05 -6.87
N ALA A 95 -1.00 3.77 -7.97
CA ALA A 95 -1.19 3.14 -9.28
C ALA A 95 0.01 2.26 -9.67
N THR A 96 1.24 2.74 -9.45
CA THR A 96 2.47 1.96 -9.66
C THR A 96 2.51 0.72 -8.77
N LEU A 97 2.24 0.87 -7.47
CA LEU A 97 2.23 -0.25 -6.53
C LEU A 97 1.25 -1.35 -6.96
N LEU A 98 0.01 -0.96 -7.31
CA LEU A 98 -1.02 -1.90 -7.74
C LEU A 98 -0.73 -2.51 -9.12
N ALA A 99 -0.08 -1.78 -10.02
CA ALA A 99 0.37 -2.33 -11.31
C ALA A 99 1.44 -3.41 -11.12
N LEU A 100 2.47 -3.14 -10.30
CA LEU A 100 3.49 -4.12 -9.96
C LEU A 100 2.90 -5.36 -9.29
N ALA A 101 1.91 -5.19 -8.41
CA ALA A 101 1.21 -6.30 -7.77
C ALA A 101 0.43 -7.14 -8.79
N ALA A 102 -0.32 -6.50 -9.70
CA ALA A 102 -1.05 -7.18 -10.74
C ALA A 102 -0.14 -7.96 -11.69
N ASP A 103 1.05 -7.43 -12.01
CA ASP A 103 2.05 -8.11 -12.85
C ASP A 103 2.58 -9.39 -12.18
N ASN A 104 2.93 -9.30 -10.89
CA ASN A 104 3.39 -10.47 -10.13
C ASN A 104 2.29 -11.53 -10.02
N LEU A 105 1.04 -11.13 -9.75
CA LEU A 105 -0.10 -12.06 -9.68
C LEU A 105 -0.35 -12.74 -11.02
N ARG A 106 -0.26 -12.02 -12.15
CA ARG A 106 -0.36 -12.59 -13.51
C ARG A 106 0.77 -13.60 -13.79
N ALA A 107 1.95 -13.34 -13.27
CA ALA A 107 3.09 -14.26 -13.32
C ALA A 107 2.94 -15.46 -12.36
N GLY A 108 1.83 -15.57 -11.63
CA GLY A 108 1.56 -16.67 -10.69
C GLY A 108 2.25 -16.51 -9.33
N ARG A 109 2.73 -15.31 -8.97
CA ARG A 109 3.42 -15.04 -7.72
C ARG A 109 2.48 -14.32 -6.74
N PRO A 110 2.34 -14.80 -5.49
CA PRO A 110 1.68 -14.06 -4.42
C PRO A 110 2.36 -12.71 -4.18
N VAL A 111 1.64 -11.76 -3.57
CA VAL A 111 2.19 -10.44 -3.27
C VAL A 111 1.89 -10.00 -1.83
N VAL A 112 2.83 -9.31 -1.21
CA VAL A 112 2.66 -8.58 0.05
C VAL A 112 2.94 -7.11 -0.24
N LEU A 113 1.92 -6.27 -0.10
CA LEU A 113 1.99 -4.83 -0.35
C LEU A 113 2.07 -4.08 0.97
N VAL A 114 2.93 -3.08 1.04
CA VAL A 114 3.09 -2.21 2.21
C VAL A 114 2.82 -0.77 1.82
N ALA A 115 1.82 -0.17 2.46
CA ALA A 115 1.51 1.26 2.33
C ALA A 115 0.64 1.71 3.52
N PRO A 116 0.40 3.02 3.72
CA PRO A 116 -0.57 3.49 4.71
C PRO A 116 -2.01 3.03 4.43
N PHE A 117 -2.40 2.86 3.17
CA PHE A 117 -3.74 2.46 2.72
C PHE A 117 -4.90 3.30 3.30
N THR A 118 -4.67 4.60 3.51
CA THR A 118 -5.64 5.49 4.16
C THR A 118 -6.93 5.70 3.37
N ALA A 119 -6.89 5.76 2.04
CA ALA A 119 -8.10 5.85 1.22
C ALA A 119 -8.67 4.45 0.91
N GLU A 120 -7.82 3.45 0.80
CA GLU A 120 -8.14 2.07 0.46
C GLU A 120 -8.87 1.33 1.58
N ARG A 121 -8.86 1.87 2.81
CA ARG A 121 -9.65 1.38 3.95
C ARG A 121 -11.14 1.77 3.88
N THR A 122 -11.55 2.56 2.88
CA THR A 122 -12.95 2.92 2.62
C THR A 122 -13.55 1.99 1.56
N PRO A 123 -14.90 1.80 1.53
CA PRO A 123 -15.55 0.96 0.53
C PRO A 123 -15.19 1.34 -0.92
N ARG A 124 -15.17 2.64 -1.24
CA ARG A 124 -14.79 3.14 -2.57
C ARG A 124 -13.33 2.83 -2.92
N GLY A 125 -12.41 3.08 -1.99
CA GLY A 125 -10.99 2.81 -2.20
C GLY A 125 -10.71 1.32 -2.31
N TRP A 126 -11.38 0.50 -1.50
CA TRP A 126 -11.28 -0.95 -1.55
C TRP A 126 -11.79 -1.54 -2.87
N ALA A 127 -12.90 -1.03 -3.39
CA ALA A 127 -13.41 -1.43 -4.70
C ALA A 127 -12.38 -1.19 -5.82
N THR A 128 -11.59 -0.10 -5.73
CA THR A 128 -10.50 0.16 -6.68
C THR A 128 -9.38 -0.88 -6.55
N VAL A 129 -9.00 -1.25 -5.32
CA VAL A 129 -8.00 -2.29 -5.07
C VAL A 129 -8.46 -3.64 -5.62
N THR A 130 -9.68 -4.06 -5.27
CA THR A 130 -10.23 -5.36 -5.71
C THR A 130 -10.34 -5.45 -7.22
N ALA A 131 -10.75 -4.38 -7.89
CA ALA A 131 -10.80 -4.32 -9.35
C ALA A 131 -9.40 -4.44 -9.99
N ARG A 132 -8.39 -3.80 -9.42
CA ARG A 132 -7.00 -3.86 -9.90
C ARG A 132 -6.33 -5.20 -9.65
N LEU A 133 -6.69 -5.87 -8.57
CA LEU A 133 -6.13 -7.16 -8.15
C LEU A 133 -7.12 -8.31 -8.37
N ALA A 134 -7.98 -8.23 -9.39
CA ALA A 134 -9.06 -9.18 -9.67
C ALA A 134 -8.59 -10.65 -9.85
N ALA A 135 -7.32 -10.88 -10.19
CA ALA A 135 -6.72 -12.21 -10.26
C ALA A 135 -6.41 -12.84 -8.89
N ALA A 136 -6.59 -12.08 -7.80
CA ALA A 136 -6.29 -12.50 -6.43
C ALA A 136 -7.52 -12.38 -5.54
N ALA A 137 -7.39 -12.88 -4.30
CA ALA A 137 -8.27 -12.55 -3.19
C ALA A 137 -7.51 -11.57 -2.28
N PRO A 138 -7.68 -10.25 -2.42
CA PRO A 138 -6.95 -9.30 -1.61
C PRO A 138 -7.44 -9.30 -0.16
N VAL A 139 -6.49 -9.29 0.78
CA VAL A 139 -6.72 -9.22 2.22
C VAL A 139 -6.10 -7.95 2.73
N LEU A 140 -6.87 -7.16 3.46
CA LEU A 140 -6.35 -6.04 4.23
C LEU A 140 -5.98 -6.50 5.63
N VAL A 141 -4.71 -6.41 5.97
CA VAL A 141 -4.18 -6.55 7.33
C VAL A 141 -3.96 -5.15 7.89
N TRP A 142 -4.64 -4.83 8.99
CA TRP A 142 -4.58 -3.50 9.58
C TRP A 142 -3.85 -3.53 10.91
N LEU A 143 -2.65 -2.92 10.94
CA LEU A 143 -1.85 -2.83 12.16
C LEU A 143 -2.30 -1.63 13.01
N ARG A 144 -2.62 -1.91 14.27
CA ARG A 144 -2.93 -0.89 15.30
C ARG A 144 -1.83 -0.90 16.35
N LEU A 145 -1.52 0.28 16.87
CA LEU A 145 -0.60 0.46 17.99
C LEU A 145 -1.05 1.67 18.80
N ALA A 146 -0.93 1.58 20.12
CA ALA A 146 -1.26 2.69 21.01
C ALA A 146 -0.42 3.94 20.68
N PRO A 147 -0.99 5.16 20.79
CA PRO A 147 -0.35 6.40 20.37
C PRO A 147 1.01 6.65 21.02
N ASP A 148 1.15 6.38 22.32
CA ASP A 148 2.39 6.48 23.08
C ASP A 148 3.49 5.59 22.52
N ARG A 149 3.13 4.34 22.17
CA ARG A 149 4.06 3.39 21.56
C ARG A 149 4.42 3.75 20.12
N LEU A 150 3.51 4.39 19.36
CA LEU A 150 3.83 4.91 18.03
C LEU A 150 4.94 5.95 18.10
N VAL A 151 4.79 6.94 18.98
CA VAL A 151 5.80 8.00 19.17
C VAL A 151 7.13 7.40 19.61
N ALA A 152 7.14 6.54 20.61
CA ALA A 152 8.36 5.87 21.09
C ALA A 152 9.09 5.09 19.98
N ARG A 153 8.35 4.37 19.13
CA ARG A 153 8.94 3.62 18.00
C ARG A 153 9.50 4.54 16.91
N LEU A 154 8.84 5.66 16.60
CA LEU A 154 9.36 6.63 15.65
C LEU A 154 10.66 7.26 16.15
N GLN A 155 10.70 7.63 17.44
CA GLN A 155 11.90 8.18 18.09
C GLN A 155 13.06 7.18 18.09
N SER A 156 12.81 5.92 18.46
CA SER A 156 13.85 4.88 18.49
C SER A 156 14.41 4.54 17.10
N ARG A 157 13.56 4.62 16.04
CA ARG A 157 14.01 4.39 14.67
C ARG A 157 14.83 5.53 14.09
N ALA A 158 14.60 6.75 14.53
CA ALA A 158 15.30 7.98 14.12
C ALA A 158 15.52 8.12 12.59
N ALA A 159 14.57 7.63 11.77
CA ALA A 159 14.69 7.70 10.32
C ALA A 159 14.42 9.12 9.82
N THR A 160 15.23 9.61 8.87
CA THR A 160 15.12 10.96 8.30
C THR A 160 13.68 11.29 7.83
N ARG A 161 12.98 10.33 7.23
CA ARG A 161 11.57 10.47 6.79
C ARG A 161 10.56 10.70 7.93
N ASP A 162 10.97 10.48 9.18
CA ASP A 162 10.13 10.64 10.36
C ASP A 162 10.43 11.93 11.15
N ALA A 163 11.42 12.70 10.73
CA ALA A 163 11.86 13.91 11.43
C ALA A 163 10.69 14.86 11.76
N GLY A 164 9.82 15.14 10.79
CA GLY A 164 8.65 15.98 11.00
C GLY A 164 7.59 15.40 11.96
N LYS A 165 7.52 14.06 12.09
CA LYS A 165 6.61 13.38 13.03
C LYS A 165 7.18 13.34 14.45
N ILE A 166 8.51 13.34 14.56
CA ILE A 166 9.23 13.33 15.84
C ILE A 166 9.28 14.73 16.43
N SER A 167 9.45 15.77 15.58
CA SER A 167 9.50 17.17 16.02
C SER A 167 8.16 17.68 16.56
N ASP A 168 7.03 17.16 16.06
CA ASP A 168 5.69 17.51 16.54
C ASP A 168 4.82 16.24 16.66
N PRO A 169 5.00 15.47 17.76
CA PRO A 169 4.24 14.25 17.99
C PRO A 169 2.72 14.48 18.10
N ALA A 170 2.31 15.61 18.67
CA ALA A 170 0.88 15.92 18.84
C ALA A 170 0.21 16.12 17.48
N LYS A 171 0.84 16.89 16.58
CA LYS A 171 0.39 17.07 15.20
C LYS A 171 0.39 15.74 14.44
N PHE A 172 1.43 14.91 14.60
CA PHE A 172 1.44 13.58 13.98
C PHE A 172 0.26 12.74 14.44
N LEU A 173 0.02 12.65 15.76
CA LEU A 173 -1.06 11.85 16.32
C LEU A 173 -2.44 12.35 15.88
N SER A 174 -2.63 13.66 15.69
CA SER A 174 -3.88 14.21 15.16
C SER A 174 -4.16 13.79 13.69
N THR A 175 -3.14 13.35 12.95
CA THR A 175 -3.30 12.80 11.59
C THR A 175 -3.53 11.29 11.57
N VAL A 176 -3.34 10.61 12.69
CA VAL A 176 -3.61 9.17 12.82
C VAL A 176 -5.09 8.98 13.09
N ASP A 177 -5.79 8.48 12.08
CA ASP A 177 -7.19 8.16 12.22
C ASP A 177 -7.36 6.92 13.14
N PRO A 178 -8.03 7.05 14.31
CA PRO A 178 -8.21 5.95 15.25
C PRO A 178 -9.23 4.90 14.76
N GLU A 179 -10.09 5.28 13.81
CA GLU A 179 -11.16 4.41 13.33
C GLU A 179 -10.61 3.19 12.57
N PRO A 180 -11.22 2.01 12.75
CA PRO A 180 -10.87 0.84 11.96
C PRO A 180 -11.25 1.03 10.49
N PRO A 181 -10.68 0.27 9.55
CA PRO A 181 -11.15 0.24 8.18
C PRO A 181 -12.64 -0.11 8.08
N ALA A 182 -13.36 0.64 7.23
CA ALA A 182 -14.78 0.39 6.94
C ALA A 182 -14.99 -0.73 5.89
N VAL A 183 -14.03 -1.60 5.74
CA VAL A 183 -14.01 -2.75 4.82
C VAL A 183 -13.53 -3.99 5.57
N PRO A 184 -13.80 -5.21 5.07
CA PRO A 184 -13.29 -6.43 5.69
C PRO A 184 -11.78 -6.38 5.86
N HIS A 185 -11.28 -6.63 7.06
CA HIS A 185 -9.85 -6.59 7.37
C HIS A 185 -9.51 -7.48 8.56
N LEU A 186 -8.26 -7.94 8.60
CA LEU A 186 -7.67 -8.57 9.77
C LEU A 186 -7.00 -7.50 10.63
N ALA A 187 -7.58 -7.19 11.79
CA ALA A 187 -6.98 -6.24 12.75
C ALA A 187 -5.95 -6.94 13.62
N LEU A 188 -4.73 -6.39 13.70
CA LEU A 188 -3.65 -6.93 14.51
C LEU A 188 -3.08 -5.88 15.44
N ASP A 189 -2.87 -6.26 16.71
CA ASP A 189 -2.14 -5.43 17.67
C ASP A 189 -0.63 -5.53 17.42
N ALA A 190 -0.06 -4.46 16.89
CA ALA A 190 1.35 -4.36 16.57
C ALA A 190 2.27 -4.32 17.79
N ALA A 191 1.75 -4.34 19.02
CA ALA A 191 2.53 -4.52 20.24
C ALA A 191 3.02 -5.96 20.42
N ARG A 192 2.35 -6.93 19.77
CA ARG A 192 2.68 -8.36 19.85
C ARG A 192 3.95 -8.69 19.06
N PRO A 193 4.61 -9.81 19.37
CA PRO A 193 5.77 -10.30 18.62
C PRO A 193 5.45 -10.49 17.12
N THR A 194 6.38 -10.14 16.24
CA THR A 194 6.19 -10.28 14.80
C THR A 194 5.88 -11.72 14.37
N ALA A 195 6.46 -12.71 15.04
CA ALA A 195 6.20 -14.11 14.73
C ALA A 195 4.73 -14.49 14.94
N ASP A 196 4.09 -13.99 16.01
CA ASP A 196 2.67 -14.22 16.28
C ASP A 196 1.78 -13.56 15.25
N LEU A 197 2.14 -12.31 14.84
CA LEU A 197 1.41 -11.60 13.80
C LEU A 197 1.47 -12.34 12.45
N VAL A 198 2.64 -12.90 12.11
CA VAL A 198 2.81 -13.76 10.92
C VAL A 198 1.93 -14.99 11.02
N ALA A 199 1.91 -15.66 12.17
CA ALA A 199 1.08 -16.85 12.39
C ALA A 199 -0.42 -16.53 12.20
N ASP A 200 -0.90 -15.40 12.76
CA ASP A 200 -2.29 -14.97 12.62
C ASP A 200 -2.67 -14.71 11.14
N VAL A 201 -1.79 -14.05 10.39
CA VAL A 201 -2.03 -13.82 8.95
C VAL A 201 -2.09 -15.14 8.19
N LEU A 202 -1.14 -16.04 8.44
CA LEU A 202 -1.12 -17.35 7.77
C LEU A 202 -2.36 -18.20 8.12
N ALA A 203 -2.79 -18.19 9.38
CA ALA A 203 -4.02 -18.86 9.82
C ALA A 203 -5.26 -18.27 9.13
N HIS A 204 -5.34 -16.93 9.02
CA HIS A 204 -6.43 -16.26 8.32
C HIS A 204 -6.49 -16.64 6.84
N LEU A 205 -5.35 -16.72 6.16
CA LEU A 205 -5.27 -17.11 4.75
C LEU A 205 -5.60 -18.60 4.51
N ALA A 206 -5.43 -19.45 5.52
CA ALA A 206 -5.71 -20.89 5.43
C ALA A 206 -7.20 -21.23 5.66
N HIS A 207 -8.03 -20.30 6.15
CA HIS A 207 -9.44 -20.56 6.44
C HIS A 207 -10.27 -20.66 5.14
N PRO A 208 -11.17 -21.69 5.03
CA PRO A 208 -12.03 -21.89 3.84
C PRO A 208 -12.96 -20.70 3.54
N GLY A 209 -13.32 -19.89 4.54
CA GLY A 209 -14.11 -18.66 4.38
C GLY A 209 -13.36 -17.52 3.68
N PHE A 210 -12.10 -17.72 3.32
CA PHE A 210 -11.33 -16.81 2.48
C PHE A 210 -11.72 -16.87 0.99
N ALA A 211 -12.49 -17.89 0.57
CA ALA A 211 -13.24 -17.83 -0.67
C ALA A 211 -14.34 -16.78 -0.50
N ILE A 212 -14.10 -15.57 -0.99
CA ILE A 212 -15.06 -14.47 -0.94
C ILE A 212 -16.30 -14.88 -1.69
N ASP A 213 -17.34 -15.32 -0.97
CA ASP A 213 -18.69 -15.32 -1.46
C ASP A 213 -19.12 -13.86 -1.66
N GLY A 214 -18.99 -13.41 -2.91
CA GLY A 214 -19.58 -12.16 -3.36
C GLY A 214 -21.09 -12.31 -3.41
N LYS A 215 -21.76 -12.13 -2.27
CA LYS A 215 -23.20 -11.88 -2.17
C LYS A 215 -23.45 -10.90 -1.04
N ALA A 216 -23.66 -9.66 -1.42
CA ALA A 216 -24.76 -8.79 -1.02
C ALA A 216 -24.64 -7.48 -1.78
#